data_0d0122467798978452c2a950c86c63b7
#
_entry.id   0d0122467798978452c2a950c86c63b7
#
_cell.length_a   1.000
_cell.length_b   1.000
_cell.length_c   1.000
_cell.angle_alpha   90.00
_cell.angle_beta   90.00
_cell.angle_gamma   90.00
#
_symmetry.space_group_name_H-M   'P 1'
#
loop_
_entity.id
_entity.type
_entity.pdbx_description
1 polymer ?
#
loop_
_entity_poly.entity_id
_entity_poly.type
_entity_poly.pdbx_seq_one_letter_code
_entity_poly.pdbx_strand_id
1 'polypeptide(L)'
;MQQRVDVGTFATEQLPAALFGRHDPSETSKNVCRYFETSGFSRWTAIYGEGGIPPIWRVIRDGHDLAMDRVIDWIQDDGSRTALDAGCGTGVLAMRLSDCGYAVHGFDVSAPMVSYARYNTKDRGRGIPPRFFVGDIAALDARPQAYDLVCCLDVLFHYPYAECTEMLAKLAALTSYKIIGSFALATPFNTFWMEIGKRYFHQKNRMTNLHLMTYDQVEQVLYRAGLKMMRTHRVKKFFYDSFVFEAVRQ
;
A
#
# COMPACT_ATOMS: atom_id res chain seq x y z
N MET A 1 -3.60 -17.20 -25.63
CA MET A 1 -5.04 -16.92 -25.51
C MET A 1 -5.26 -16.50 -24.05
N GLN A 2 -5.15 -15.18 -23.78
CA GLN A 2 -5.30 -14.62 -22.44
C GLN A 2 -6.79 -14.61 -22.10
N GLN A 3 -7.20 -15.39 -21.09
CA GLN A 3 -8.52 -15.21 -20.48
C GLN A 3 -8.53 -13.83 -19.78
N ARG A 4 -9.11 -12.83 -20.45
CA ARG A 4 -9.44 -11.56 -19.80
C ARG A 4 -10.39 -11.86 -18.65
N VAL A 5 -10.03 -11.46 -17.45
CA VAL A 5 -10.95 -11.46 -16.31
C VAL A 5 -12.13 -10.57 -16.71
N ASP A 6 -13.31 -11.16 -16.80
CA ASP A 6 -14.53 -10.43 -17.12
C ASP A 6 -14.81 -9.44 -15.99
N VAL A 7 -14.97 -8.15 -16.32
CA VAL A 7 -15.30 -7.08 -15.36
C VAL A 7 -16.60 -7.41 -14.62
N GLY A 8 -17.47 -8.24 -15.21
CA GLY A 8 -18.67 -8.78 -14.57
C GLY A 8 -18.41 -9.66 -13.36
N THR A 9 -17.26 -10.35 -13.27
CA THR A 9 -16.86 -11.15 -12.10
C THR A 9 -16.45 -10.30 -10.89
N PHE A 10 -16.11 -9.03 -11.08
CA PHE A 10 -15.93 -8.06 -10.00
C PHE A 10 -17.23 -7.74 -9.24
N ALA A 11 -18.39 -8.15 -9.79
CA ALA A 11 -19.70 -7.90 -9.19
C ALA A 11 -20.07 -8.85 -8.04
N THR A 12 -19.32 -9.92 -7.80
CA THR A 12 -19.67 -10.92 -6.78
C THR A 12 -18.95 -10.68 -5.45
N GLU A 13 -19.70 -10.71 -4.35
CA GLU A 13 -19.19 -10.57 -2.96
C GLU A 13 -18.18 -11.67 -2.54
N GLN A 14 -17.94 -12.67 -3.38
CA GLN A 14 -17.19 -13.90 -3.04
C GLN A 14 -15.68 -13.83 -3.31
N LEU A 15 -15.16 -12.81 -4.03
CA LEU A 15 -13.73 -12.75 -4.37
C LEU A 15 -12.77 -12.61 -3.17
N PRO A 16 -13.10 -11.92 -2.07
CA PRO A 16 -12.14 -11.65 -1.00
C PRO A 16 -11.77 -12.88 -0.16
N ALA A 17 -12.74 -13.71 0.18
CA ALA A 17 -12.48 -14.93 0.97
C ALA A 17 -11.57 -15.92 0.23
N ALA A 18 -11.55 -15.84 -1.10
CA ALA A 18 -10.74 -16.68 -1.96
C ALA A 18 -9.32 -16.15 -2.21
N LEU A 19 -9.03 -14.88 -1.81
CA LEU A 19 -7.68 -14.30 -1.90
C LEU A 19 -6.82 -14.64 -0.68
N PHE A 20 -7.43 -14.98 0.46
CA PHE A 20 -6.70 -15.20 1.70
C PHE A 20 -6.81 -16.65 2.15
N GLY A 21 -5.66 -17.30 2.33
CA GLY A 21 -5.54 -18.62 2.94
C GLY A 21 -5.52 -18.55 4.48
N ARG A 22 -5.50 -19.71 5.11
CA ARG A 22 -5.22 -19.79 6.55
C ARG A 22 -3.76 -19.42 6.79
N HIS A 23 -3.53 -18.39 7.57
CA HIS A 23 -2.20 -17.93 7.95
C HIS A 23 -2.21 -17.51 9.41
N ASP A 24 -1.13 -17.87 10.11
CA ASP A 24 -0.90 -17.39 11.47
C ASP A 24 -0.05 -16.10 11.37
N PRO A 25 -0.58 -14.91 11.73
CA PRO A 25 0.14 -13.65 11.53
C PRO A 25 1.46 -13.64 12.31
N SER A 26 2.52 -13.13 11.68
CA SER A 26 3.79 -12.89 12.36
C SER A 26 3.62 -11.91 13.52
N GLU A 27 4.57 -11.87 14.45
CA GLU A 27 4.55 -10.86 15.52
C GLU A 27 4.63 -9.44 14.96
N THR A 28 5.32 -9.25 13.84
CA THR A 28 5.35 -7.97 13.10
C THR A 28 3.96 -7.59 12.62
N SER A 29 3.26 -8.49 11.90
CA SER A 29 1.88 -8.28 11.43
C SER A 29 0.94 -7.92 12.58
N LYS A 30 1.01 -8.64 13.71
CA LYS A 30 0.20 -8.34 14.90
C LYS A 30 0.45 -6.94 15.45
N ASN A 31 1.72 -6.52 15.49
CA ASN A 31 2.11 -5.20 15.99
C ASN A 31 1.69 -4.07 15.02
N VAL A 32 1.84 -4.29 13.71
CA VAL A 32 1.37 -3.37 12.67
C VAL A 32 -0.15 -3.23 12.73
N CYS A 33 -0.88 -4.34 12.80
CA CYS A 33 -2.33 -4.35 12.94
C CYS A 33 -2.78 -3.53 14.16
N ARG A 34 -2.25 -3.85 15.34
CA ARG A 34 -2.57 -3.14 16.60
C ARG A 34 -2.32 -1.64 16.52
N TYR A 35 -1.22 -1.22 15.87
CA TYR A 35 -0.93 0.18 15.65
C TYR A 35 -1.99 0.85 14.79
N PHE A 36 -2.34 0.26 13.64
CA PHE A 36 -3.33 0.82 12.71
C PHE A 36 -4.77 0.66 13.19
N GLU A 37 -5.04 -0.17 14.19
CA GLU A 37 -6.33 -0.23 14.88
C GLU A 37 -6.48 0.87 15.94
N THR A 38 -5.40 1.52 16.36
CA THR A 38 -5.38 2.48 17.47
C THR A 38 -4.84 3.85 17.05
N SER A 39 -3.60 4.14 17.39
CA SER A 39 -2.99 5.47 17.16
C SER A 39 -2.76 5.78 15.68
N GLY A 40 -2.48 4.78 14.86
CA GLY A 40 -2.39 4.90 13.41
C GLY A 40 -3.75 5.27 12.81
N PHE A 41 -4.81 4.57 13.22
CA PHE A 41 -6.17 4.89 12.80
C PHE A 41 -6.53 6.36 13.06
N SER A 42 -6.39 6.80 14.32
CA SER A 42 -6.71 8.19 14.68
C SER A 42 -5.90 9.22 13.90
N ARG A 43 -4.63 8.90 13.60
CA ARG A 43 -3.76 9.79 12.84
C ARG A 43 -4.19 9.87 11.36
N TRP A 44 -4.34 8.74 10.69
CA TRP A 44 -4.62 8.71 9.25
C TRP A 44 -6.03 9.20 8.92
N THR A 45 -7.00 8.91 9.77
CA THR A 45 -8.36 9.46 9.61
C THR A 45 -8.39 10.97 9.82
N ALA A 46 -7.56 11.52 10.73
CA ALA A 46 -7.42 12.96 10.87
C ALA A 46 -6.68 13.62 9.70
N ILE A 47 -5.66 12.94 9.14
CA ILE A 47 -4.88 13.43 7.99
C ILE A 47 -5.78 13.62 6.75
N TYR A 48 -6.69 12.68 6.49
CA TYR A 48 -7.58 12.67 5.33
C TYR A 48 -9.03 13.04 5.64
N GLY A 49 -9.33 13.30 6.91
CA GLY A 49 -10.66 13.75 7.35
C GLY A 49 -10.88 15.25 7.18
N GLU A 50 -12.09 15.68 7.52
CA GLU A 50 -12.47 17.09 7.57
C GLU A 50 -11.93 17.73 8.84
N GLY A 51 -11.14 18.78 8.72
CA GLY A 51 -10.62 19.55 9.86
C GLY A 51 -9.19 20.03 9.71
N GLY A 52 -8.76 20.85 10.66
CA GLY A 52 -7.39 21.35 10.72
C GLY A 52 -6.44 20.28 11.27
N ILE A 53 -5.32 20.05 10.60
CA ILE A 53 -4.30 19.11 11.05
C ILE A 53 -3.00 19.86 11.43
N PRO A 54 -2.23 19.34 12.40
CA PRO A 54 -0.93 19.90 12.76
C PRO A 54 0.01 20.00 11.55
N PRO A 55 0.91 21.00 11.49
CA PRO A 55 1.84 21.18 10.37
C PRO A 55 2.66 19.92 10.03
N ILE A 56 3.07 19.17 11.04
CA ILE A 56 3.83 17.93 10.86
C ILE A 56 3.01 16.86 10.09
N TRP A 57 1.71 16.79 10.30
CA TRP A 57 0.83 15.85 9.59
C TRP A 57 0.49 16.32 8.18
N ARG A 58 0.52 17.64 7.94
CA ARG A 58 0.43 18.18 6.56
C ARG A 58 1.61 17.74 5.72
N VAL A 59 2.83 17.74 6.28
CA VAL A 59 4.02 17.23 5.57
C VAL A 59 3.84 15.77 5.16
N ILE A 60 3.31 14.92 6.06
CA ILE A 60 3.03 13.52 5.76
C ILE A 60 1.98 13.41 4.66
N ARG A 61 0.86 14.14 4.79
CA ARG A 61 -0.20 14.15 3.77
C ARG A 61 0.33 14.58 2.41
N ASP A 62 0.99 15.73 2.35
CA ASP A 62 1.50 16.28 1.09
C ASP A 62 2.50 15.33 0.43
N GLY A 63 3.35 14.65 1.22
CA GLY A 63 4.30 13.67 0.71
C GLY A 63 3.60 12.41 0.20
N HIS A 64 2.61 11.90 0.93
CA HIS A 64 1.82 10.75 0.54
C HIS A 64 0.97 11.05 -0.71
N ASP A 65 0.38 12.27 -0.79
CA ASP A 65 -0.34 12.72 -1.99
C ASP A 65 0.58 12.77 -3.21
N LEU A 66 1.81 13.29 -3.09
CA LEU A 66 2.80 13.28 -4.18
C LEU A 66 3.20 11.86 -4.61
N ALA A 67 3.27 10.90 -3.68
CA ALA A 67 3.52 9.50 -4.03
C ALA A 67 2.33 8.91 -4.81
N MET A 68 1.10 9.18 -4.39
CA MET A 68 -0.10 8.76 -5.11
C MET A 68 -0.21 9.43 -6.49
N ASP A 69 0.10 10.74 -6.60
CA ASP A 69 0.14 11.45 -7.88
C ASP A 69 1.11 10.77 -8.85
N ARG A 70 2.26 10.29 -8.35
CA ARG A 70 3.22 9.54 -9.16
C ARG A 70 2.65 8.20 -9.64
N VAL A 71 1.88 7.49 -8.83
CA VAL A 71 1.17 6.28 -9.27
C VAL A 71 0.21 6.63 -10.41
N ILE A 72 -0.60 7.67 -10.23
CA ILE A 72 -1.59 8.10 -11.25
C ILE A 72 -0.90 8.51 -12.56
N ASP A 73 0.21 9.25 -12.50
CA ASP A 73 1.02 9.60 -13.68
C ASP A 73 1.52 8.35 -14.43
N TRP A 74 1.86 7.29 -13.69
CA TRP A 74 2.46 6.09 -14.28
C TRP A 74 1.46 5.09 -14.85
N ILE A 75 0.19 5.24 -14.55
CA ILE A 75 -0.88 4.36 -15.04
C ILE A 75 -1.70 4.98 -16.18
N GLN A 76 -1.41 6.23 -16.57
CA GLN A 76 -2.14 6.88 -17.65
C GLN A 76 -1.97 6.11 -18.96
N ASP A 77 -3.10 5.84 -19.62
CA ASP A 77 -3.20 5.23 -20.94
C ASP A 77 -2.52 3.85 -21.12
N ASP A 78 -2.31 3.10 -20.02
CA ASP A 78 -1.65 1.78 -20.08
C ASP A 78 -2.59 0.62 -20.44
N GLY A 79 -3.88 0.89 -20.61
CA GLY A 79 -4.88 -0.12 -20.96
C GLY A 79 -5.33 -1.03 -19.83
N SER A 80 -4.77 -0.89 -18.62
CA SER A 80 -5.17 -1.64 -17.43
C SER A 80 -6.62 -1.33 -17.02
N ARG A 81 -7.32 -2.30 -16.44
CA ARG A 81 -8.74 -2.17 -16.05
C ARG A 81 -9.01 -2.58 -14.61
N THR A 82 -8.16 -3.39 -14.03
CA THR A 82 -8.34 -3.94 -12.68
C THR A 82 -7.15 -3.61 -11.81
N ALA A 83 -7.41 -3.17 -10.56
CA ALA A 83 -6.35 -2.83 -9.62
C ALA A 83 -6.59 -3.42 -8.23
N LEU A 84 -5.50 -3.79 -7.57
CA LEU A 84 -5.46 -4.13 -6.16
C LEU A 84 -4.66 -3.08 -5.40
N ASP A 85 -5.25 -2.51 -4.35
CA ASP A 85 -4.60 -1.60 -3.39
C ASP A 85 -4.32 -2.37 -2.09
N ALA A 86 -3.08 -2.84 -1.94
CA ALA A 86 -2.65 -3.65 -0.80
C ALA A 86 -2.13 -2.77 0.34
N GLY A 87 -2.82 -2.77 1.47
CA GLY A 87 -2.63 -1.81 2.55
C GLY A 87 -3.34 -0.49 2.24
N CYS A 88 -4.61 -0.57 1.84
CA CYS A 88 -5.38 0.57 1.32
C CYS A 88 -5.66 1.68 2.35
N GLY A 89 -5.43 1.44 3.63
CA GLY A 89 -5.64 2.42 4.70
C GLY A 89 -7.00 3.10 4.64
N THR A 90 -7.03 4.41 4.45
CA THR A 90 -8.25 5.22 4.37
C THR A 90 -8.95 5.19 3.00
N GLY A 91 -8.43 4.43 2.03
CA GLY A 91 -9.03 4.21 0.71
C GLY A 91 -8.77 5.32 -0.31
N VAL A 92 -7.88 6.27 -0.03
CA VAL A 92 -7.65 7.44 -0.90
C VAL A 92 -7.04 7.04 -2.24
N LEU A 93 -6.04 6.15 -2.26
CA LEU A 93 -5.45 5.66 -3.51
C LEU A 93 -6.46 4.85 -4.31
N ALA A 94 -7.18 3.93 -3.66
CA ALA A 94 -8.22 3.12 -4.31
C ALA A 94 -9.28 4.00 -4.99
N MET A 95 -9.67 5.11 -4.36
CA MET A 95 -10.60 6.08 -4.95
C MET A 95 -10.01 6.77 -6.17
N ARG A 96 -8.74 7.24 -6.10
CA ARG A 96 -8.04 7.88 -7.23
C ARG A 96 -7.90 6.93 -8.43
N LEU A 97 -7.60 5.65 -8.19
CA LEU A 97 -7.56 4.61 -9.22
C LEU A 97 -8.93 4.38 -9.84
N SER A 98 -9.99 4.35 -9.03
CA SER A 98 -11.37 4.26 -9.52
C SER A 98 -11.75 5.45 -10.39
N ASP A 99 -11.36 6.67 -10.02
CA ASP A 99 -11.58 7.88 -10.82
C ASP A 99 -10.85 7.84 -12.18
N CYS A 100 -9.75 7.07 -12.28
CA CYS A 100 -9.05 6.77 -13.52
C CYS A 100 -9.69 5.61 -14.33
N GLY A 101 -10.83 5.06 -13.88
CA GLY A 101 -11.57 4.02 -14.59
C GLY A 101 -11.21 2.58 -14.24
N TYR A 102 -10.43 2.36 -13.17
CA TYR A 102 -10.12 1.01 -12.70
C TYR A 102 -11.27 0.43 -11.87
N ALA A 103 -11.52 -0.87 -12.02
CA ALA A 103 -12.25 -1.65 -11.04
C ALA A 103 -11.26 -2.03 -9.91
N VAL A 104 -11.48 -1.49 -8.70
CA VAL A 104 -10.50 -1.54 -7.61
C VAL A 104 -10.97 -2.41 -6.46
N HIS A 105 -10.12 -3.32 -6.03
CA HIS A 105 -10.18 -3.93 -4.71
C HIS A 105 -9.10 -3.33 -3.81
N GLY A 106 -9.46 -3.02 -2.56
CA GLY A 106 -8.52 -2.61 -1.52
C GLY A 106 -8.60 -3.54 -0.33
N PHE A 107 -7.48 -3.83 0.30
CA PHE A 107 -7.50 -4.51 1.60
C PHE A 107 -6.46 -3.93 2.56
N ASP A 108 -6.76 -4.05 3.84
CA ASP A 108 -5.88 -3.62 4.92
C ASP A 108 -5.97 -4.61 6.09
N VAL A 109 -4.90 -4.75 6.85
CA VAL A 109 -4.87 -5.61 8.04
C VAL A 109 -5.75 -5.07 9.16
N SER A 110 -6.03 -3.76 9.15
CA SER A 110 -6.83 -3.04 10.16
C SER A 110 -8.31 -2.97 9.78
N ALA A 111 -9.15 -3.65 10.53
CA ALA A 111 -10.60 -3.61 10.35
C ALA A 111 -11.20 -2.19 10.49
N PRO A 112 -10.77 -1.34 11.45
CA PRO A 112 -11.19 0.07 11.51
C PRO A 112 -10.83 0.87 10.26
N MET A 113 -9.61 0.67 9.68
CA MET A 113 -9.20 1.33 8.44
C MET A 113 -10.12 0.95 7.28
N VAL A 114 -10.38 -0.34 7.10
CA VAL A 114 -11.30 -0.85 6.07
C VAL A 114 -12.71 -0.27 6.23
N SER A 115 -13.20 -0.19 7.46
CA SER A 115 -14.52 0.40 7.74
C SER A 115 -14.55 1.88 7.37
N TYR A 116 -13.47 2.61 7.70
CA TYR A 116 -13.34 4.01 7.33
C TYR A 116 -13.20 4.20 5.81
N ALA A 117 -12.43 3.36 5.12
CA ALA A 117 -12.30 3.40 3.67
C ALA A 117 -13.66 3.22 2.98
N ARG A 118 -14.46 2.26 3.42
CA ARG A 118 -15.83 2.07 2.93
C ARG A 118 -16.70 3.30 3.12
N TYR A 119 -16.64 3.92 4.30
CA TYR A 119 -17.38 5.15 4.61
C TYR A 119 -16.89 6.32 3.76
N ASN A 120 -15.56 6.51 3.70
CA ASN A 120 -14.94 7.65 3.04
C ASN A 120 -15.14 7.67 1.52
N THR A 121 -15.34 6.50 0.90
CA THR A 121 -15.48 6.36 -0.55
C THR A 121 -16.91 6.14 -1.03
N LYS A 122 -17.88 5.93 -0.11
CA LYS A 122 -19.26 5.51 -0.41
C LYS A 122 -19.98 6.41 -1.43
N ASP A 123 -19.83 7.73 -1.28
CA ASP A 123 -20.53 8.74 -2.09
C ASP A 123 -19.54 9.65 -2.82
N ARG A 124 -18.29 9.24 -2.91
CA ARG A 124 -17.19 9.97 -3.56
C ARG A 124 -16.68 9.19 -4.75
N GLY A 125 -16.24 9.92 -5.74
CA GLY A 125 -15.67 9.33 -6.95
C GLY A 125 -16.64 9.34 -8.13
N ARG A 126 -16.04 9.27 -9.31
CA ARG A 126 -16.76 9.29 -10.60
C ARG A 126 -16.78 7.93 -11.27
N GLY A 127 -15.99 6.98 -10.73
CA GLY A 127 -15.79 5.65 -11.28
C GLY A 127 -16.62 4.57 -10.58
N ILE A 128 -16.25 3.31 -10.80
CA ILE A 128 -16.81 2.15 -10.11
C ILE A 128 -16.37 2.20 -8.65
N PRO A 129 -17.27 2.23 -7.65
CA PRO A 129 -16.88 2.32 -6.25
C PRO A 129 -15.90 1.20 -5.86
N PRO A 130 -14.75 1.52 -5.22
CA PRO A 130 -13.81 0.51 -4.75
C PRO A 130 -14.45 -0.42 -3.74
N ARG A 131 -14.01 -1.68 -3.71
CA ARG A 131 -14.42 -2.66 -2.71
C ARG A 131 -13.29 -2.94 -1.73
N PHE A 132 -13.62 -2.92 -0.44
CA PHE A 132 -12.61 -3.02 0.63
C PHE A 132 -12.83 -4.25 1.51
N PHE A 133 -11.71 -4.88 1.92
CA PHE A 133 -11.70 -6.11 2.68
C PHE A 133 -10.64 -6.06 3.79
N VAL A 134 -10.90 -6.75 4.89
CA VAL A 134 -9.87 -6.96 5.91
C VAL A 134 -9.02 -8.15 5.49
N GLY A 135 -7.69 -7.97 5.45
CA GLY A 135 -6.78 -9.03 5.07
C GLY A 135 -5.31 -8.66 5.30
N ASP A 136 -4.48 -9.68 5.43
CA ASP A 136 -3.02 -9.56 5.57
C ASP A 136 -2.34 -10.00 4.27
N ILE A 137 -1.36 -9.22 3.79
CA ILE A 137 -0.54 -9.59 2.61
C ILE A 137 0.11 -10.97 2.83
N ALA A 138 0.55 -11.25 4.06
CA ALA A 138 1.16 -12.54 4.39
C ALA A 138 0.19 -13.72 4.25
N ALA A 139 -1.11 -13.49 4.36
CA ALA A 139 -2.16 -14.49 4.20
C ALA A 139 -2.66 -14.64 2.76
N LEU A 140 -2.15 -13.83 1.81
CA LEU A 140 -2.55 -13.95 0.41
C LEU A 140 -2.27 -15.36 -0.10
N ASP A 141 -3.30 -15.97 -0.65
CA ASP A 141 -3.22 -17.24 -1.38
C ASP A 141 -3.20 -16.92 -2.87
N ALA A 142 -2.07 -17.22 -3.50
CA ALA A 142 -1.77 -16.72 -4.83
C ALA A 142 -2.69 -17.35 -5.89
N ARG A 143 -3.73 -16.63 -6.31
CA ARG A 143 -4.37 -16.86 -7.60
C ARG A 143 -3.59 -16.09 -8.66
N PRO A 144 -2.93 -16.77 -9.63
CA PRO A 144 -2.07 -16.08 -10.57
C PRO A 144 -2.83 -15.04 -11.38
N GLN A 145 -2.27 -13.82 -11.48
CA GLN A 145 -2.66 -12.80 -12.46
C GLN A 145 -4.12 -12.32 -12.37
N ALA A 146 -4.60 -12.07 -11.15
CA ALA A 146 -5.97 -11.61 -10.92
C ALA A 146 -6.18 -10.11 -11.24
N TYR A 147 -5.09 -9.31 -11.26
CA TYR A 147 -5.15 -7.86 -11.47
C TYR A 147 -4.14 -7.39 -12.50
N ASP A 148 -4.50 -6.37 -13.28
CA ASP A 148 -3.56 -5.70 -14.19
C ASP A 148 -2.53 -4.88 -13.40
N LEU A 149 -2.97 -4.21 -12.34
CA LEU A 149 -2.15 -3.37 -11.47
C LEU A 149 -2.26 -3.83 -10.01
N VAL A 150 -1.13 -3.94 -9.34
CA VAL A 150 -1.07 -4.08 -7.88
C VAL A 150 -0.34 -2.85 -7.31
N CYS A 151 -0.97 -2.14 -6.37
CA CYS A 151 -0.36 -1.05 -5.63
C CYS A 151 -0.07 -1.48 -4.19
N CYS A 152 1.07 -1.03 -3.64
CA CYS A 152 1.45 -1.22 -2.24
C CYS A 152 2.28 -0.01 -1.78
N LEU A 153 1.60 1.07 -1.40
CA LEU A 153 2.23 2.32 -0.99
C LEU A 153 2.29 2.46 0.53
N ASP A 154 3.47 2.84 1.03
CA ASP A 154 3.73 3.16 2.44
C ASP A 154 3.36 2.04 3.43
N VAL A 155 3.49 0.78 2.99
CA VAL A 155 3.21 -0.44 3.76
C VAL A 155 4.49 -1.21 4.09
N LEU A 156 5.30 -1.50 3.08
CA LEU A 156 6.41 -2.45 3.17
C LEU A 156 7.47 -2.06 4.20
N PHE A 157 7.69 -0.79 4.43
CA PHE A 157 8.68 -0.34 5.41
C PHE A 157 8.25 -0.56 6.88
N HIS A 158 7.05 -1.07 7.13
CA HIS A 158 6.64 -1.54 8.45
C HIS A 158 7.10 -2.97 8.76
N TYR A 159 7.67 -3.67 7.77
CA TYR A 159 8.08 -5.06 7.85
C TYR A 159 9.59 -5.25 7.65
N PRO A 160 10.21 -6.23 8.32
CA PRO A 160 11.60 -6.59 8.10
C PRO A 160 11.85 -7.05 6.66
N TYR A 161 13.12 -6.94 6.23
CA TYR A 161 13.56 -7.29 4.88
C TYR A 161 13.05 -8.65 4.38
N ALA A 162 13.15 -9.70 5.21
CA ALA A 162 12.72 -11.05 4.84
C ALA A 162 11.21 -11.11 4.58
N GLU A 163 10.39 -10.53 5.48
CA GLU A 163 8.93 -10.48 5.31
C GLU A 163 8.53 -9.65 4.07
N CYS A 164 9.22 -8.54 3.79
CA CYS A 164 8.99 -7.75 2.58
C CYS A 164 9.18 -8.55 1.31
N THR A 165 10.22 -9.41 1.25
CA THR A 165 10.49 -10.26 0.08
C THR A 165 9.34 -11.25 -0.17
N GLU A 166 8.86 -11.91 0.88
CA GLU A 166 7.75 -12.85 0.78
C GLU A 166 6.43 -12.16 0.41
N MET A 167 6.14 -11.01 1.03
CA MET A 167 4.97 -10.20 0.72
C MET A 167 4.97 -9.75 -0.73
N LEU A 168 6.10 -9.24 -1.23
CA LEU A 168 6.22 -8.82 -2.62
C LEU A 168 6.09 -9.98 -3.60
N ALA A 169 6.63 -11.17 -3.29
CA ALA A 169 6.45 -12.34 -4.12
C ALA A 169 4.97 -12.73 -4.25
N LYS A 170 4.20 -12.65 -3.16
CA LYS A 170 2.76 -12.89 -3.17
C LYS A 170 2.01 -11.84 -3.97
N LEU A 171 2.34 -10.56 -3.81
CA LEU A 171 1.76 -9.46 -4.59
C LEU A 171 2.12 -9.57 -6.08
N ALA A 172 3.37 -9.94 -6.38
CA ALA A 172 3.82 -10.18 -7.75
C ALA A 172 3.05 -11.33 -8.44
N ALA A 173 2.70 -12.38 -7.70
CA ALA A 173 1.89 -13.48 -8.23
C ALA A 173 0.48 -13.04 -8.64
N LEU A 174 -0.08 -12.01 -8.00
CA LEU A 174 -1.42 -11.49 -8.27
C LEU A 174 -1.48 -10.57 -9.49
N THR A 175 -0.36 -9.96 -9.91
CA THR A 175 -0.38 -9.05 -11.06
C THR A 175 -0.14 -9.78 -12.38
N SER A 176 -0.92 -9.40 -13.39
CA SER A 176 -0.73 -9.82 -14.78
C SER A 176 0.21 -8.88 -15.55
N TYR A 177 0.36 -7.63 -15.07
CA TYR A 177 1.15 -6.63 -15.78
C TYR A 177 2.20 -5.96 -14.89
N LYS A 178 1.82 -5.15 -13.90
CA LYS A 178 2.79 -4.40 -13.09
C LYS A 178 2.41 -4.25 -11.63
N ILE A 179 3.42 -4.03 -10.82
CA ILE A 179 3.29 -3.61 -9.42
C ILE A 179 3.92 -2.22 -9.24
N ILE A 180 3.25 -1.35 -8.49
CA ILE A 180 3.78 -0.07 -8.04
C ILE A 180 3.76 -0.06 -6.52
N GLY A 181 4.91 0.18 -5.92
CA GLY A 181 5.04 0.18 -4.47
C GLY A 181 6.01 1.24 -3.97
N SER A 182 6.16 1.33 -2.65
CA SER A 182 7.13 2.24 -2.07
C SER A 182 7.91 1.64 -0.91
N PHE A 183 9.12 2.17 -0.71
CA PHE A 183 10.00 1.92 0.43
C PHE A 183 10.47 3.22 1.05
N ALA A 184 10.86 3.18 2.31
CA ALA A 184 11.60 4.25 2.96
C ALA A 184 13.11 3.98 2.84
N LEU A 185 13.86 4.90 2.22
CA LEU A 185 15.30 4.71 2.01
C LEU A 185 16.12 5.02 3.26
N ALA A 186 17.14 4.18 3.49
CA ALA A 186 18.17 4.39 4.50
C ALA A 186 19.17 5.47 4.04
N THR A 187 18.79 6.72 4.22
CA THR A 187 19.69 7.87 4.02
C THR A 187 20.15 8.40 5.38
N PRO A 188 21.30 9.10 5.47
CA PRO A 188 21.75 9.71 6.72
C PRO A 188 20.67 10.62 7.34
N PHE A 189 19.93 11.35 6.51
CA PHE A 189 18.84 12.21 6.93
C PHE A 189 17.67 11.40 7.52
N ASN A 190 17.21 10.34 6.82
CA ASN A 190 16.09 9.52 7.29
C ASN A 190 16.45 8.74 8.56
N THR A 191 17.67 8.21 8.62
CA THR A 191 18.18 7.51 9.81
C THR A 191 18.21 8.45 11.02
N PHE A 192 18.73 9.68 10.85
CA PHE A 192 18.77 10.69 11.90
C PHE A 192 17.36 11.05 12.40
N TRP A 193 16.42 11.35 11.51
CA TRP A 193 15.05 11.69 11.88
C TRP A 193 14.29 10.51 12.49
N MET A 194 14.58 9.29 12.03
CA MET A 194 14.00 8.08 12.61
C MET A 194 14.47 7.88 14.07
N GLU A 195 15.75 8.10 14.36
CA GLU A 195 16.28 7.99 15.74
C GLU A 195 15.69 9.07 16.65
N ILE A 196 15.54 10.30 16.18
CA ILE A 196 14.81 11.35 16.91
C ILE A 196 13.35 10.93 17.11
N GLY A 197 12.72 10.43 16.06
CA GLY A 197 11.33 9.96 16.11
C GLY A 197 11.14 8.83 17.12
N LYS A 198 12.00 7.83 17.14
CA LYS A 198 11.98 6.75 18.12
C LYS A 198 12.08 7.31 19.54
N ARG A 199 13.02 8.23 19.80
CA ARG A 199 13.23 8.81 21.12
C ARG A 199 12.02 9.64 21.60
N TYR A 200 11.31 10.31 20.69
CA TYR A 200 10.20 11.20 21.03
C TYR A 200 8.83 10.50 21.02
N PHE A 201 8.63 9.53 20.13
CA PHE A 201 7.34 8.86 19.94
C PHE A 201 7.25 7.47 20.57
N HIS A 202 8.38 6.80 20.82
CA HIS A 202 8.43 5.45 21.41
C HIS A 202 7.85 5.40 22.84
N GLN A 203 8.02 6.47 23.62
CA GLN A 203 7.47 6.56 24.98
C GLN A 203 5.94 6.54 25.04
N LYS A 204 5.22 6.57 23.91
CA LYS A 204 3.75 6.67 23.87
C LYS A 204 3.07 5.65 22.93
N ASN A 205 3.71 4.55 22.55
CA ASN A 205 3.18 3.55 21.57
C ASN A 205 2.62 4.19 20.29
N ARG A 206 3.25 5.24 19.76
CA ARG A 206 2.71 6.08 18.68
C ARG A 206 3.31 5.82 17.30
N MET A 207 4.19 4.83 17.17
CA MET A 207 4.80 4.44 15.88
C MET A 207 5.04 2.94 15.82
N THR A 208 4.89 2.37 14.61
CA THR A 208 5.46 1.06 14.29
C THR A 208 6.99 1.18 14.17
N ASN A 209 7.69 0.06 14.26
CA ASN A 209 9.08 0.02 13.83
C ASN A 209 9.12 0.24 12.32
N LEU A 210 9.89 1.24 11.89
CA LEU A 210 10.14 1.49 10.47
C LEU A 210 11.45 0.81 10.07
N HIS A 211 11.42 0.08 8.97
CA HIS A 211 12.57 -0.61 8.40
C HIS A 211 13.03 0.14 7.15
N LEU A 212 14.11 0.92 7.31
CA LEU A 212 14.72 1.62 6.19
C LEU A 212 15.59 0.66 5.40
N MET A 213 15.58 0.77 4.07
CA MET A 213 16.39 -0.05 3.17
C MET A 213 17.33 0.81 2.33
N THR A 214 18.51 0.32 2.03
CA THR A 214 19.36 0.92 1.01
C THR A 214 18.78 0.65 -0.39
N TYR A 215 19.22 1.40 -1.38
CA TYR A 215 18.80 1.16 -2.76
C TYR A 215 19.11 -0.28 -3.21
N ASP A 216 20.31 -0.77 -2.92
CA ASP A 216 20.70 -2.15 -3.25
C ASP A 216 19.82 -3.21 -2.57
N GLN A 217 19.40 -2.96 -1.33
CA GLN A 217 18.48 -3.84 -0.63
C GLN A 217 17.10 -3.85 -1.29
N VAL A 218 16.61 -2.69 -1.74
CA VAL A 218 15.33 -2.61 -2.49
C VAL A 218 15.43 -3.40 -3.79
N GLU A 219 16.51 -3.24 -4.57
CA GLU A 219 16.74 -4.03 -5.79
C GLU A 219 16.78 -5.54 -5.50
N GLN A 220 17.48 -5.95 -4.43
CA GLN A 220 17.56 -7.35 -4.04
C GLN A 220 16.22 -7.93 -3.61
N VAL A 221 15.40 -7.16 -2.86
CA VAL A 221 14.05 -7.58 -2.46
C VAL A 221 13.18 -7.79 -3.69
N LEU A 222 13.18 -6.84 -4.62
CA LEU A 222 12.42 -6.95 -5.87
C LEU A 222 12.87 -8.14 -6.72
N TYR A 223 14.18 -8.29 -6.91
CA TYR A 223 14.74 -9.41 -7.67
C TYR A 223 14.36 -10.78 -7.08
N ARG A 224 14.52 -10.93 -5.75
CA ARG A 224 14.14 -12.18 -5.05
C ARG A 224 12.64 -12.46 -5.08
N ALA A 225 11.81 -11.43 -5.18
CA ALA A 225 10.37 -11.56 -5.36
C ALA A 225 9.98 -11.87 -6.83
N GLY A 226 10.95 -12.07 -7.73
CA GLY A 226 10.70 -12.34 -9.15
C GLY A 226 10.26 -11.10 -9.93
N LEU A 227 10.68 -9.91 -9.48
CA LEU A 227 10.33 -8.63 -10.06
C LEU A 227 11.56 -7.94 -10.68
N LYS A 228 11.35 -7.33 -11.84
CA LYS A 228 12.30 -6.43 -12.49
C LYS A 228 11.84 -5.00 -12.32
N MET A 229 12.66 -4.17 -11.70
CA MET A 229 12.42 -2.74 -11.55
C MET A 229 12.50 -2.04 -12.91
N MET A 230 11.48 -1.28 -13.27
CA MET A 230 11.36 -0.59 -14.55
C MET A 230 11.65 0.90 -14.43
N ARG A 231 11.13 1.54 -13.41
CA ARG A 231 11.36 2.96 -13.13
C ARG A 231 11.15 3.26 -11.65
N THR A 232 11.74 4.36 -11.23
CA THR A 232 11.69 4.81 -9.84
C THR A 232 11.50 6.30 -9.76
N HIS A 233 10.94 6.75 -8.63
CA HIS A 233 10.87 8.16 -8.30
C HIS A 233 10.99 8.35 -6.80
N ARG A 234 11.82 9.31 -6.38
CA ARG A 234 11.94 9.67 -4.97
C ARG A 234 11.06 10.87 -4.68
N VAL A 235 10.07 10.67 -3.82
CA VAL A 235 9.23 11.73 -3.27
C VAL A 235 9.85 12.22 -1.97
N LYS A 236 10.21 13.49 -1.90
CA LYS A 236 10.80 14.09 -0.71
C LYS A 236 10.05 15.35 -0.30
N LYS A 237 9.51 15.34 0.90
CA LYS A 237 8.83 16.49 1.53
C LYS A 237 9.29 16.58 2.98
N PHE A 238 10.31 17.39 3.24
CA PHE A 238 10.96 17.52 4.55
C PHE A 238 11.41 16.15 5.09
N PHE A 239 10.79 15.61 6.15
CA PHE A 239 11.11 14.30 6.72
C PHE A 239 10.33 13.14 6.09
N TYR A 240 9.30 13.39 5.28
CA TYR A 240 8.70 12.36 4.44
C TYR A 240 9.61 12.12 3.23
N ASP A 241 10.06 10.89 3.09
CA ASP A 241 11.00 10.49 2.04
C ASP A 241 10.65 9.07 1.59
N SER A 242 9.89 8.98 0.52
CA SER A 242 9.38 7.73 -0.04
C SER A 242 10.02 7.46 -1.40
N PHE A 243 10.49 6.24 -1.58
CA PHE A 243 11.04 5.74 -2.84
C PHE A 243 9.99 4.90 -3.55
N VAL A 244 9.31 5.51 -4.51
CA VAL A 244 8.30 4.85 -5.33
C VAL A 244 8.97 4.09 -6.47
N PHE A 245 8.58 2.85 -6.69
CA PHE A 245 9.05 2.00 -7.78
C PHE A 245 7.88 1.45 -8.59
N GLU A 246 8.12 1.23 -9.88
CA GLU A 246 7.31 0.38 -10.74
C GLU A 246 8.16 -0.83 -11.13
N ALA A 247 7.57 -2.01 -11.03
CA ALA A 247 8.22 -3.25 -11.42
C ALA A 247 7.26 -4.18 -12.16
N VAL A 248 7.82 -5.05 -12.99
CA VAL A 248 7.11 -6.10 -13.73
C VAL A 248 7.67 -7.47 -13.35
N ARG A 249 6.91 -8.53 -13.58
CA ARG A 249 7.42 -9.90 -13.38
C ARG A 249 8.56 -10.19 -14.35
N GLN A 250 9.57 -10.93 -13.85
CA GLN A 250 10.67 -11.46 -14.67
C GLN A 250 10.22 -12.62 -15.55
#